data_ff1a017eb93ee605e6344124f251d32d
#
_entry.id   ff1a017eb93ee605e6344124f251d32d
#
_cell.length_a   1.000
_cell.length_b   1.000
_cell.length_c   1.000
_cell.angle_alpha   90.00
_cell.angle_beta   90.00
_cell.angle_gamma   90.00
#
_symmetry.space_group_name_H-M   'P 1'
#
loop_
_entity.id
_entity.type
_entity.pdbx_description
1 polymer ?
#
loop_
_entity_poly.entity_id
_entity_poly.type
_entity_poly.pdbx_seq_one_letter_code
_entity_poly.pdbx_strand_id
1 'polypeptide(L)'
;SGIITGVLTSNLEIRQLEDVAFTEAYVECPIIIPKIMITEVADPKNSVSSRFVELYNAGETEIDLTGWKLNKYVNGATSASSSPVIFSGITIPTGGLIIIANTGFAELFSLTPNFVSTYISGNGDDVYELVDNSGNRIDIFGVIGEDGNGTNWEYLDGQAIRNLDINEPNKIFTISEWSCYSDANNNLINNPNTPKNAPDGFSPNLR
;
A
#
# COMPACT_ATOMS: atom_id res chain seq x y z
N SER A 1 11.28 6.14 -33.97
CA SER A 1 11.46 5.16 -35.03
C SER A 1 10.23 4.29 -35.10
N GLY A 2 9.35 4.61 -36.08
CA GLY A 2 8.13 3.83 -36.33
C GLY A 2 8.46 2.52 -37.01
N ILE A 3 7.86 1.43 -36.56
CA ILE A 3 7.90 0.14 -37.23
C ILE A 3 6.81 0.15 -38.29
N ILE A 4 7.17 0.19 -39.57
CA ILE A 4 6.24 -0.01 -40.68
C ILE A 4 6.19 -1.50 -40.97
N THR A 5 5.09 -2.17 -40.56
CA THR A 5 4.80 -3.53 -40.97
C THR A 5 4.01 -3.49 -42.28
N GLY A 6 4.70 -3.58 -43.40
CA GLY A 6 4.10 -3.79 -44.70
C GLY A 6 4.35 -5.20 -45.18
N VAL A 7 3.32 -5.87 -45.75
CA VAL A 7 3.49 -7.13 -46.46
C VAL A 7 4.13 -6.81 -47.83
N LEU A 8 5.37 -7.23 -48.02
CA LEU A 8 6.05 -7.15 -49.29
C LEU A 8 5.51 -8.22 -50.23
N THR A 9 4.73 -7.83 -51.22
CA THR A 9 4.46 -8.69 -52.40
C THR A 9 5.53 -8.48 -53.45
N SER A 10 5.88 -9.53 -54.15
CA SER A 10 7.05 -9.65 -55.03
C SER A 10 7.08 -8.80 -56.31
N ASN A 11 6.25 -7.78 -56.42
CA ASN A 11 6.24 -6.84 -57.56
C ASN A 11 6.11 -5.40 -57.02
N LEU A 12 7.18 -4.89 -56.42
CA LEU A 12 7.18 -3.50 -55.94
C LEU A 12 7.71 -2.60 -57.08
N GLU A 13 6.82 -1.92 -57.78
CA GLU A 13 7.20 -0.65 -58.44
C GLU A 13 7.39 0.38 -57.34
N ILE A 14 8.60 0.90 -57.17
CA ILE A 14 8.87 2.04 -56.31
C ILE A 14 8.21 3.26 -56.97
N ARG A 15 7.00 3.58 -56.60
CA ARG A 15 6.41 4.92 -56.87
C ARG A 15 6.86 5.83 -55.75
N GLN A 16 7.34 7.02 -56.11
CA GLN A 16 7.61 8.09 -55.17
C GLN A 16 6.36 8.33 -54.34
N LEU A 17 6.47 8.19 -53.04
CA LEU A 17 5.42 8.54 -52.07
C LEU A 17 5.50 10.04 -51.79
N GLU A 18 5.17 10.88 -52.80
CA GLU A 18 5.27 12.33 -52.62
C GLU A 18 4.04 12.95 -51.89
N ASP A 19 2.97 12.21 -51.67
CA ASP A 19 1.72 12.77 -51.07
C ASP A 19 1.07 11.88 -50.00
N VAL A 20 1.81 11.10 -49.23
CA VAL A 20 1.25 10.44 -48.07
C VAL A 20 1.44 11.34 -46.86
N ALA A 21 0.42 12.12 -46.54
CA ALA A 21 0.33 12.78 -45.24
C ALA A 21 0.22 11.70 -44.15
N PHE A 22 1.33 11.35 -43.48
CA PHE A 22 1.29 10.57 -42.28
C PHE A 22 0.69 11.44 -41.18
N THR A 23 -0.59 11.31 -40.94
CA THR A 23 -1.14 11.73 -39.65
C THR A 23 -0.69 10.68 -38.63
N GLU A 24 0.42 10.93 -37.93
CA GLU A 24 0.76 10.17 -36.74
C GLU A 24 -0.34 10.37 -35.72
N ALA A 25 -1.28 9.43 -35.68
CA ALA A 25 -2.15 9.31 -34.52
C ALA A 25 -1.28 8.73 -33.39
N TYR A 26 -0.67 9.61 -32.61
CA TYR A 26 -0.10 9.22 -31.34
C TYR A 26 -1.28 8.80 -30.45
N VAL A 27 -1.47 7.50 -30.33
CA VAL A 27 -2.25 6.98 -29.22
C VAL A 27 -1.35 7.12 -28.01
N GLU A 28 -1.49 8.20 -27.27
CA GLU A 28 -0.88 8.29 -25.96
C GLU A 28 -1.48 7.14 -25.13
N CYS A 29 -0.65 6.12 -24.88
CA CYS A 29 -1.01 5.12 -23.89
C CYS A 29 -1.04 5.86 -22.53
N PRO A 30 -2.18 5.99 -21.89
CA PRO A 30 -2.26 6.72 -20.63
C PRO A 30 -1.27 6.06 -19.65
N ILE A 31 -0.39 6.86 -19.07
CA ILE A 31 0.47 6.39 -17.98
C ILE A 31 -0.45 6.17 -16.79
N ILE A 32 -0.74 4.91 -16.50
CA ILE A 32 -1.50 4.55 -15.31
C ILE A 32 -0.58 4.71 -14.11
N ILE A 33 -0.81 5.74 -13.31
CA ILE A 33 -0.14 5.91 -12.02
C ILE A 33 -0.96 5.12 -10.99
N PRO A 34 -0.39 4.05 -10.41
CA PRO A 34 -1.13 3.24 -9.45
C PRO A 34 -1.41 4.05 -8.18
N LYS A 35 -2.67 4.04 -7.74
CA LYS A 35 -3.11 4.71 -6.51
C LYS A 35 -3.38 3.70 -5.40
N ILE A 36 -2.38 2.85 -5.13
CA ILE A 36 -2.43 1.91 -4.01
C ILE A 36 -1.86 2.59 -2.77
N MET A 37 -2.61 2.57 -1.69
CA MET A 37 -2.21 3.24 -0.45
C MET A 37 -2.44 2.36 0.77
N ILE A 38 -1.63 2.56 1.81
CA ILE A 38 -1.83 1.98 3.14
C ILE A 38 -2.99 2.75 3.79
N THR A 39 -4.00 2.03 4.28
CA THR A 39 -5.21 2.64 4.86
C THR A 39 -5.37 2.35 6.34
N GLU A 40 -4.82 1.23 6.82
CA GLU A 40 -4.83 0.90 8.22
C GLU A 40 -3.57 0.13 8.62
N VAL A 41 -3.07 0.42 9.82
CA VAL A 41 -2.03 -0.35 10.51
C VAL A 41 -2.54 -0.63 11.91
N ALA A 42 -2.51 -1.90 12.35
CA ALA A 42 -3.14 -2.31 13.60
C ALA A 42 -2.23 -3.18 14.48
N ASP A 43 -2.24 -2.86 15.77
CA ASP A 43 -1.53 -3.56 16.85
C ASP A 43 -2.49 -3.91 18.00
N PRO A 44 -3.34 -4.94 17.85
CA PRO A 44 -4.25 -5.34 18.92
C PRO A 44 -3.51 -5.81 20.17
N LYS A 45 -3.83 -5.22 21.34
CA LYS A 45 -3.21 -5.54 22.62
C LYS A 45 -3.35 -6.99 23.04
N ASN A 46 -4.51 -7.58 22.80
CA ASN A 46 -4.85 -8.94 23.24
C ASN A 46 -4.26 -10.03 22.33
N SER A 47 -3.73 -9.68 21.15
CA SER A 47 -3.21 -10.66 20.20
C SER A 47 -2.19 -10.08 19.24
N VAL A 48 -0.90 -10.24 19.56
CA VAL A 48 0.21 -9.88 18.66
C VAL A 48 0.20 -10.67 17.35
N SER A 49 -0.46 -11.82 17.34
CA SER A 49 -0.60 -12.65 16.12
C SER A 49 -1.75 -12.23 15.22
N SER A 50 -2.52 -11.20 15.58
CA SER A 50 -3.61 -10.66 14.74
C SER A 50 -3.34 -9.26 14.20
N ARG A 51 -2.11 -8.79 14.28
CA ARG A 51 -1.64 -7.55 13.65
C ARG A 51 -1.86 -7.58 12.14
N PHE A 52 -2.23 -6.45 11.57
CA PHE A 52 -2.47 -6.36 10.14
C PHE A 52 -2.13 -4.98 9.56
N VAL A 53 -1.97 -4.96 8.25
CA VAL A 53 -1.87 -3.78 7.41
C VAL A 53 -2.91 -3.92 6.30
N GLU A 54 -3.64 -2.86 6.02
CA GLU A 54 -4.62 -2.80 4.95
C GLU A 54 -4.11 -1.93 3.81
N LEU A 55 -4.32 -2.39 2.57
CA LEU A 55 -4.06 -1.61 1.35
C LEU A 55 -5.37 -1.41 0.59
N TYR A 56 -5.51 -0.21 0.01
CA TYR A 56 -6.66 0.21 -0.77
C TYR A 56 -6.24 0.69 -2.17
N ASN A 57 -7.02 0.33 -3.18
CA ASN A 57 -6.87 0.86 -4.53
C ASN A 57 -7.85 2.02 -4.75
N ALA A 58 -7.35 3.24 -4.64
CA ALA A 58 -8.10 4.47 -4.92
C ALA A 58 -8.10 4.84 -6.43
N GLY A 59 -7.45 4.04 -7.28
CA GLY A 59 -7.34 4.26 -8.72
C GLY A 59 -8.57 3.79 -9.50
N GLU A 60 -8.58 4.13 -10.79
CA GLU A 60 -9.67 3.80 -11.70
C GLU A 60 -9.50 2.43 -12.40
N THR A 61 -8.37 1.77 -12.18
CA THR A 61 -8.06 0.46 -12.77
C THR A 61 -7.63 -0.52 -11.69
N GLU A 62 -7.85 -1.81 -11.94
CA GLU A 62 -7.26 -2.84 -11.09
C GLU A 62 -5.75 -2.84 -11.21
N ILE A 63 -5.06 -3.19 -10.14
CA ILE A 63 -3.60 -3.23 -10.07
C ILE A 63 -3.13 -4.61 -9.61
N ASP A 64 -2.30 -5.24 -10.43
CA ASP A 64 -1.54 -6.44 -10.05
C ASP A 64 -0.33 -6.03 -9.21
N LEU A 65 -0.29 -6.51 -7.97
CA LEU A 65 0.80 -6.25 -7.03
C LEU A 65 1.98 -7.22 -7.19
N THR A 66 2.00 -8.08 -8.18
CA THR A 66 3.09 -9.05 -8.35
C THR A 66 4.46 -8.36 -8.41
N GLY A 67 5.34 -8.74 -7.47
CA GLY A 67 6.67 -8.14 -7.30
C GLY A 67 6.72 -6.88 -6.42
N TRP A 68 5.58 -6.32 -6.05
CA TRP A 68 5.56 -5.23 -5.06
C TRP A 68 5.97 -5.75 -3.69
N LYS A 69 6.38 -4.84 -2.80
CA LYS A 69 6.86 -5.17 -1.46
C LYS A 69 6.23 -4.28 -0.41
N LEU A 70 5.92 -4.89 0.74
CA LEU A 70 5.65 -4.15 1.96
C LEU A 70 6.86 -4.33 2.88
N ASN A 71 7.61 -3.25 3.04
CA ASN A 71 8.77 -3.15 3.93
C ASN A 71 8.33 -2.72 5.32
N LYS A 72 9.09 -3.13 6.35
CA LYS A 72 8.95 -2.67 7.73
C LYS A 72 10.29 -2.17 8.26
N TYR A 73 10.27 -1.05 8.98
CA TYR A 73 11.42 -0.49 9.67
C TYR A 73 11.11 -0.44 11.16
N VAL A 74 11.91 -1.11 11.98
CA VAL A 74 11.65 -1.29 13.40
C VAL A 74 12.44 -0.27 14.24
N ASN A 75 11.79 0.33 15.25
CA ASN A 75 12.41 1.14 16.29
C ASN A 75 13.40 2.18 15.73
N GLY A 76 12.98 3.00 14.78
CA GLY A 76 13.81 4.05 14.20
C GLY A 76 14.92 3.56 13.24
N ALA A 77 14.84 2.34 12.77
CA ALA A 77 15.80 1.84 11.79
C ALA A 77 15.77 2.63 10.49
N THR A 78 16.96 2.82 9.88
CA THR A 78 17.10 3.46 8.54
C THR A 78 17.12 2.44 7.40
N SER A 79 17.15 1.15 7.74
CA SER A 79 17.11 0.04 6.77
C SER A 79 15.93 -0.86 7.07
N ALA A 80 15.25 -1.30 6.03
CA ALA A 80 14.14 -2.23 6.18
C ALA A 80 14.60 -3.56 6.81
N SER A 81 13.70 -4.17 7.58
CA SER A 81 13.90 -5.52 8.12
C SER A 81 14.06 -6.52 6.97
N SER A 82 14.84 -7.56 7.21
CA SER A 82 15.05 -8.64 6.24
C SER A 82 13.74 -9.38 5.93
N SER A 83 13.63 -9.90 4.73
CA SER A 83 12.50 -10.72 4.29
C SER A 83 11.14 -9.98 4.26
N PRO A 84 11.02 -8.87 3.52
CA PRO A 84 9.76 -8.14 3.41
C PRO A 84 8.65 -9.02 2.85
N VAL A 85 7.39 -8.60 2.99
CA VAL A 85 6.29 -9.19 2.23
C VAL A 85 6.53 -8.88 0.75
N ILE A 86 6.60 -9.91 -0.08
CA ILE A 86 6.65 -9.78 -1.55
C ILE A 86 5.35 -10.36 -2.09
N PHE A 87 4.56 -9.50 -2.74
CA PHE A 87 3.28 -9.94 -3.30
C PHE A 87 3.46 -10.77 -4.56
N SER A 88 2.61 -11.78 -4.72
CA SER A 88 2.57 -12.64 -5.90
C SER A 88 1.14 -13.09 -6.15
N GLY A 89 0.65 -12.87 -7.38
CA GLY A 89 -0.69 -13.30 -7.78
C GLY A 89 -1.84 -12.61 -7.04
N ILE A 90 -1.60 -11.40 -6.53
CA ILE A 90 -2.61 -10.58 -5.84
C ILE A 90 -2.91 -9.36 -6.70
N THR A 91 -4.18 -9.20 -7.03
CA THR A 91 -4.71 -8.04 -7.76
C THR A 91 -5.72 -7.31 -6.87
N ILE A 92 -5.64 -5.98 -6.82
CA ILE A 92 -6.61 -5.15 -6.12
C ILE A 92 -7.50 -4.47 -7.16
N PRO A 93 -8.80 -4.79 -7.21
CA PRO A 93 -9.73 -4.09 -8.11
C PRO A 93 -9.88 -2.63 -7.70
N THR A 94 -10.40 -1.80 -8.59
CA THR A 94 -10.79 -0.41 -8.29
C THR A 94 -11.72 -0.35 -7.09
N GLY A 95 -11.39 0.48 -6.10
CA GLY A 95 -12.14 0.57 -4.84
C GLY A 95 -12.01 -0.65 -3.94
N GLY A 96 -11.14 -1.60 -4.29
CA GLY A 96 -10.91 -2.81 -3.51
C GLY A 96 -9.92 -2.61 -2.37
N LEU A 97 -10.06 -3.47 -1.36
CA LEU A 97 -9.18 -3.57 -0.19
C LEU A 97 -8.51 -4.93 -0.16
N ILE A 98 -7.30 -4.98 0.36
CA ILE A 98 -6.64 -6.23 0.76
C ILE A 98 -6.05 -6.09 2.16
N ILE A 99 -6.07 -7.21 2.88
CA ILE A 99 -5.51 -7.33 4.22
C ILE A 99 -4.28 -8.21 4.17
N ILE A 100 -3.16 -7.68 4.67
CA ILE A 100 -1.94 -8.42 4.94
C ILE A 100 -1.85 -8.58 6.45
N ALA A 101 -1.90 -9.80 6.95
CA ALA A 101 -2.03 -10.04 8.38
C ALA A 101 -1.09 -11.10 8.91
N ASN A 102 -0.87 -11.08 10.21
CA ASN A 102 -0.20 -12.15 10.93
C ASN A 102 -1.16 -13.35 11.13
N THR A 103 -0.63 -14.48 11.55
CA THR A 103 -1.26 -15.81 11.51
C THR A 103 -2.53 -15.97 12.33
N GLY A 104 -2.73 -15.19 13.40
CA GLY A 104 -3.90 -15.24 14.27
C GLY A 104 -5.07 -14.37 13.83
N PHE A 105 -4.92 -13.61 12.74
CA PHE A 105 -5.92 -12.66 12.30
C PHE A 105 -7.29 -13.31 12.01
N ALA A 106 -7.28 -14.41 11.22
CA ALA A 106 -8.52 -15.05 10.80
C ALA A 106 -9.33 -15.61 11.97
N GLU A 107 -8.66 -16.14 12.99
CA GLU A 107 -9.30 -16.66 14.20
C GLU A 107 -10.01 -15.54 14.98
N LEU A 108 -9.37 -14.38 15.10
CA LEU A 108 -9.84 -13.30 15.94
C LEU A 108 -10.90 -12.43 15.24
N PHE A 109 -10.71 -12.12 13.98
CA PHE A 109 -11.60 -11.23 13.22
C PHE A 109 -12.70 -11.98 12.44
N SER A 110 -12.62 -13.31 12.35
CA SER A 110 -13.52 -14.13 11.51
C SER A 110 -13.52 -13.71 10.04
N LEU A 111 -12.40 -13.17 9.57
CA LEU A 111 -12.14 -12.73 8.20
C LEU A 111 -10.91 -13.45 7.66
N THR A 112 -10.92 -13.79 6.38
CA THR A 112 -9.74 -14.37 5.72
C THR A 112 -8.88 -13.26 5.15
N PRO A 113 -7.62 -13.09 5.61
CA PRO A 113 -6.74 -12.10 5.03
C PRO A 113 -6.30 -12.53 3.62
N ASN A 114 -6.01 -11.56 2.76
CA ASN A 114 -5.54 -11.82 1.41
C ASN A 114 -4.11 -12.36 1.38
N PHE A 115 -3.32 -11.99 2.40
CA PHE A 115 -1.94 -12.44 2.54
C PHE A 115 -1.59 -12.67 4.01
N VAL A 116 -1.01 -13.82 4.33
CA VAL A 116 -0.57 -14.15 5.69
C VAL A 116 0.94 -14.09 5.78
N SER A 117 1.47 -13.31 6.72
CA SER A 117 2.90 -13.20 6.97
C SER A 117 3.21 -12.84 8.41
N THR A 118 4.11 -13.59 9.04
CA THR A 118 4.66 -13.24 10.36
C THR A 118 5.53 -11.98 10.34
N TYR A 119 5.84 -11.46 9.16
CA TYR A 119 6.51 -10.17 8.99
C TYR A 119 5.64 -9.00 9.50
N ILE A 120 4.31 -9.16 9.49
CA ILE A 120 3.36 -8.19 10.04
C ILE A 120 3.37 -8.32 11.56
N SER A 121 4.34 -7.65 12.18
CA SER A 121 4.63 -7.73 13.61
C SER A 121 4.99 -6.38 14.24
N GLY A 122 4.69 -5.27 13.55
CA GLY A 122 4.88 -3.92 14.09
C GLY A 122 4.09 -3.73 15.39
N ASN A 123 4.75 -3.19 16.42
CA ASN A 123 4.23 -3.11 17.78
C ASN A 123 3.80 -1.69 18.18
N GLY A 124 3.40 -0.88 17.20
CA GLY A 124 2.84 0.45 17.45
C GLY A 124 3.78 1.62 17.21
N ASP A 125 5.05 1.38 16.90
CA ASP A 125 6.10 2.37 16.69
C ASP A 125 6.89 2.14 15.40
N ASP A 126 6.52 1.11 14.64
CA ASP A 126 7.20 0.68 13.42
C ASP A 126 6.63 1.37 12.16
N VAL A 127 7.51 1.60 11.19
CA VAL A 127 7.16 2.16 9.88
C VAL A 127 6.81 1.05 8.90
N TYR A 128 5.78 1.27 8.07
CA TYR A 128 5.47 0.45 6.90
C TYR A 128 5.59 1.26 5.62
N GLU A 129 6.26 0.70 4.62
CA GLU A 129 6.49 1.31 3.31
C GLU A 129 6.04 0.37 2.18
N LEU A 130 5.19 0.86 1.30
CA LEU A 130 4.78 0.16 0.09
C LEU A 130 5.68 0.56 -1.08
N VAL A 131 6.27 -0.43 -1.74
CA VAL A 131 7.23 -0.24 -2.84
C VAL A 131 6.77 -1.06 -4.05
N ASP A 132 6.80 -0.45 -5.24
CA ASP A 132 6.46 -1.14 -6.49
C ASP A 132 7.52 -2.17 -6.92
N ASN A 133 7.26 -2.90 -8.01
CA ASN A 133 8.16 -3.89 -8.55
C ASN A 133 9.44 -3.30 -9.18
N SER A 134 9.49 -1.99 -9.40
CA SER A 134 10.66 -1.25 -9.86
C SER A 134 11.51 -0.70 -8.70
N GLY A 135 11.04 -0.84 -7.46
CA GLY A 135 11.71 -0.33 -6.27
C GLY A 135 11.35 1.11 -5.91
N ASN A 136 10.33 1.69 -6.52
CA ASN A 136 9.87 3.03 -6.17
C ASN A 136 8.93 2.97 -4.97
N ARG A 137 9.14 3.85 -3.99
CA ARG A 137 8.16 4.05 -2.93
C ARG A 137 6.85 4.58 -3.52
N ILE A 138 5.76 3.92 -3.17
CA ILE A 138 4.40 4.33 -3.55
C ILE A 138 3.72 5.03 -2.39
N ASP A 139 3.81 4.46 -1.18
CA ASP A 139 3.16 4.99 0.01
C ASP A 139 3.95 4.64 1.27
N ILE A 140 3.70 5.36 2.37
CA ILE A 140 4.39 5.12 3.64
C ILE A 140 3.52 5.53 4.82
N PHE A 141 3.58 4.72 5.88
CA PHE A 141 3.14 5.06 7.23
C PHE A 141 4.35 5.16 8.15
N GLY A 142 4.49 6.30 8.85
CA GLY A 142 5.60 6.60 9.76
C GLY A 142 6.82 7.23 9.09
N VAL A 143 7.83 7.57 9.86
CA VAL A 143 9.05 8.27 9.43
C VAL A 143 10.26 7.35 9.55
N ILE A 144 10.89 6.99 8.42
CA ILE A 144 12.09 6.15 8.43
C ILE A 144 13.21 6.86 9.19
N GLY A 145 13.83 6.16 10.13
CA GLY A 145 14.90 6.68 10.98
C GLY A 145 14.40 7.34 12.27
N GLU A 146 13.07 7.42 12.47
CA GLU A 146 12.43 7.88 13.71
C GLU A 146 11.73 6.71 14.39
N ASP A 147 11.96 6.55 15.69
CA ASP A 147 11.19 5.64 16.53
C ASP A 147 9.83 6.26 16.83
N GLY A 148 8.75 5.55 16.51
CA GLY A 148 7.40 6.03 16.72
C GLY A 148 6.97 6.15 18.17
N ASN A 149 7.71 5.53 19.09
CA ASN A 149 7.42 5.54 20.50
C ASN A 149 7.36 6.98 21.05
N GLY A 150 6.22 7.36 21.62
CA GLY A 150 5.96 8.69 22.15
C GLY A 150 5.73 9.79 21.09
N THR A 151 5.65 9.45 19.82
CA THR A 151 5.31 10.38 18.75
C THR A 151 3.80 10.54 18.57
N ASN A 152 3.40 11.47 17.70
CA ASN A 152 1.99 11.66 17.35
C ASN A 152 1.43 10.62 16.36
N TRP A 153 2.28 9.73 15.84
CA TRP A 153 1.90 8.64 14.95
C TRP A 153 2.04 7.24 15.59
N GLU A 154 2.34 7.18 16.89
CA GLU A 154 2.32 5.93 17.64
C GLU A 154 0.92 5.30 17.63
N TYR A 155 0.86 3.96 17.43
CA TYR A 155 -0.37 3.16 17.44
C TYR A 155 -0.26 1.94 18.37
N LEU A 156 0.58 2.03 19.40
CA LEU A 156 0.80 0.98 20.41
C LEU A 156 -0.52 0.49 21.01
N ASP A 157 -0.73 -0.83 20.99
CA ASP A 157 -1.97 -1.45 21.47
C ASP A 157 -3.24 -0.86 20.81
N GLY A 158 -3.14 -0.39 19.59
CA GLY A 158 -4.19 0.36 18.90
C GLY A 158 -4.10 0.25 17.38
N GLN A 159 -4.42 1.34 16.71
CA GLN A 159 -4.45 1.40 15.25
C GLN A 159 -4.18 2.80 14.72
N ALA A 160 -3.69 2.88 13.51
CA ALA A 160 -3.66 4.09 12.71
C ALA A 160 -4.53 3.90 11.47
N ILE A 161 -5.49 4.78 11.27
CA ILE A 161 -6.43 4.74 10.15
C ILE A 161 -6.24 5.97 9.30
N ARG A 162 -6.09 5.79 7.99
CA ARG A 162 -6.01 6.90 7.05
C ARG A 162 -7.39 7.53 6.87
N ASN A 163 -7.46 8.86 6.91
CA ASN A 163 -8.71 9.62 6.80
C ASN A 163 -9.40 9.33 5.45
N LEU A 164 -10.72 9.21 5.47
CA LEU A 164 -11.52 8.76 4.31
C LEU A 164 -11.50 9.71 3.13
N ASP A 165 -11.19 10.97 3.33
CA ASP A 165 -11.04 11.99 2.29
C ASP A 165 -9.72 11.92 1.52
N ILE A 166 -8.77 11.10 2.00
CA ILE A 166 -7.48 10.89 1.33
C ILE A 166 -7.62 9.78 0.29
N ASN A 167 -7.45 10.12 -0.97
CA ASN A 167 -7.61 9.22 -2.12
C ASN A 167 -6.34 9.12 -2.99
N GLU A 168 -5.20 9.58 -2.48
CA GLU A 168 -3.91 9.52 -3.15
C GLU A 168 -2.85 8.92 -2.21
N PRO A 169 -1.99 8.00 -2.70
CA PRO A 169 -0.83 7.56 -1.94
C PRO A 169 0.14 8.72 -1.72
N ASN A 170 0.87 8.68 -0.62
CA ASN A 170 1.85 9.70 -0.30
C ASN A 170 3.22 9.08 0.00
N LYS A 171 4.22 9.48 -0.77
CA LYS A 171 5.61 9.01 -0.60
C LYS A 171 6.31 9.60 0.61
N ILE A 172 5.70 10.60 1.23
CA ILE A 172 6.19 11.28 2.42
C ILE A 172 5.09 11.19 3.48
N PHE A 173 5.41 10.60 4.63
CA PHE A 173 4.45 10.50 5.72
C PHE A 173 3.95 11.88 6.16
N THR A 174 2.65 12.03 6.22
CA THR A 174 1.97 13.28 6.61
C THR A 174 0.92 12.96 7.67
N ILE A 175 1.20 13.30 8.92
CA ILE A 175 0.34 12.93 10.06
C ILE A 175 -1.10 13.44 9.95
N SER A 176 -1.34 14.57 9.29
CA SER A 176 -2.70 15.10 9.09
C SER A 176 -3.58 14.22 8.19
N GLU A 177 -3.01 13.24 7.50
CA GLU A 177 -3.76 12.24 6.73
C GLU A 177 -4.25 11.08 7.58
N TRP A 178 -3.87 11.01 8.86
CA TRP A 178 -4.07 9.84 9.71
C TRP A 178 -4.77 10.19 11.03
N SER A 179 -5.58 9.26 11.49
CA SER A 179 -6.11 9.19 12.84
C SER A 179 -5.41 8.06 13.58
N CYS A 180 -4.48 8.42 14.47
CA CYS A 180 -3.71 7.46 15.24
C CYS A 180 -4.31 7.29 16.64
N TYR A 181 -4.44 6.06 17.07
CA TYR A 181 -5.02 5.66 18.35
C TYR A 181 -4.03 4.73 19.05
N SER A 182 -3.58 5.10 20.23
CA SER A 182 -2.59 4.36 20.99
C SER A 182 -2.96 4.29 22.47
N ASP A 183 -2.53 3.25 23.16
CA ASP A 183 -2.64 3.13 24.62
C ASP A 183 -1.52 3.89 25.37
N ALA A 184 -0.58 4.46 24.68
CA ALA A 184 0.51 5.21 25.27
C ALA A 184 0.01 6.48 25.98
N ASN A 185 0.55 6.73 27.17
CA ASN A 185 0.08 7.83 28.05
C ASN A 185 0.46 9.23 27.58
N ASN A 186 1.13 9.39 26.43
CA ASN A 186 1.77 10.65 26.06
C ASN A 186 1.18 11.32 24.82
N ASN A 187 0.07 10.84 24.30
CA ASN A 187 -0.33 11.26 22.97
C ASN A 187 -1.40 12.32 22.93
N LEU A 188 -1.06 13.45 22.34
CA LEU A 188 -1.97 14.56 22.05
C LEU A 188 -3.04 14.23 21.00
N ILE A 189 -2.86 13.12 20.26
CA ILE A 189 -3.74 12.69 19.17
C ILE A 189 -4.50 11.41 19.53
N ASN A 190 -4.14 10.74 20.61
CA ASN A 190 -4.74 9.49 21.02
C ASN A 190 -6.14 9.67 21.55
N ASN A 191 -7.05 8.89 21.02
CA ASN A 191 -8.38 8.75 21.60
C ASN A 191 -8.33 7.72 22.74
N PRO A 192 -8.52 8.13 24.01
CA PRO A 192 -8.48 7.22 25.16
C PRO A 192 -9.61 6.17 25.15
N ASN A 193 -10.61 6.37 24.29
CA ASN A 193 -11.75 5.44 24.14
C ASN A 193 -11.56 4.47 22.97
N THR A 194 -10.39 4.44 22.34
CA THR A 194 -10.14 3.52 21.24
C THR A 194 -10.07 2.10 21.77
N PRO A 195 -10.76 1.18 21.15
CA PRO A 195 -10.66 -0.23 21.49
C PRO A 195 -9.22 -0.70 21.30
N LYS A 196 -8.74 -1.41 22.31
CA LYS A 196 -7.38 -1.97 22.35
C LYS A 196 -7.38 -3.45 22.07
N ASN A 197 -8.51 -4.08 22.28
CA ASN A 197 -8.69 -5.52 22.14
C ASN A 197 -9.47 -5.84 20.87
N ALA A 198 -8.87 -6.60 19.99
CA ALA A 198 -9.58 -7.15 18.86
C ALA A 198 -10.55 -8.28 19.32
N PRO A 199 -11.68 -8.50 18.64
CA PRO A 199 -12.07 -7.80 17.38
C PRO A 199 -12.73 -6.44 17.60
N ASP A 200 -13.05 -6.06 18.84
CA ASP A 200 -13.89 -4.90 19.13
C ASP A 200 -13.20 -3.59 18.72
N GLY A 201 -13.86 -2.85 17.82
CA GLY A 201 -13.46 -1.51 17.37
C GLY A 201 -12.32 -1.44 16.37
N PHE A 202 -11.72 -2.55 16.01
CA PHE A 202 -10.91 -2.66 14.81
C PHE A 202 -11.86 -2.96 13.64
N SER A 203 -11.61 -2.35 12.52
CA SER A 203 -12.52 -2.41 11.36
C SER A 203 -11.80 -2.82 10.07
N PRO A 204 -11.10 -3.97 10.05
CA PRO A 204 -10.43 -4.43 8.84
C PRO A 204 -11.46 -4.62 7.72
N ASN A 205 -11.07 -4.25 6.49
CA ASN A 205 -11.91 -4.31 5.29
C ASN A 205 -13.09 -3.32 5.28
N LEU A 206 -12.97 -2.22 6.02
CA LEU A 206 -13.96 -1.14 6.05
C LEU A 206 -13.27 0.20 5.75
N ARG A 207 -13.48 0.72 4.54
CA ARG A 207 -13.07 2.06 4.13
C ARG A 207 -14.27 2.81 3.54
#